data_d505fbfadc3eebfa4a0073b79475db35
#
_entry.id   d505fbfadc3eebfa4a0073b79475db35
#
_cell.length_a   1.000
_cell.length_b   1.000
_cell.length_c   1.000
_cell.angle_alpha   90.00
_cell.angle_beta   90.00
_cell.angle_gamma   90.00
#
_symmetry.space_group_name_H-M   'P 1'
#
loop_
_entity.id
_entity.type
_entity.pdbx_description
1 polymer ?
#
loop_
_entity_poly.entity_id
_entity_poly.type
_entity_poly.pdbx_seq_one_letter_code
_entity_poly.pdbx_strand_id
1 'polypeptide(L)'
;MALPAPSYGSTVVITGASSGIGADMARQLAERGYNLTIVARRRERLEELADELREAHDVHVDVETCDLGSPQQRGRLTKKLQEGEREVVGLCNNAGFGTYGRFQKLDFEREQEEVRVNVEAVHHLTGAFLPRMLERGAGAILNVASIAGFQPVPYQATYGATKAFVLAFSEALHTDLLGTGVSCTALCPGPTKTEFVEVAEMQGLESNAPGFLWQSAADCARDGIGGMLDGRRTVVPRITNKVTAQAGRLTPRSVLLPVMRAVYGRG
;
A
#
# COMPACT_ATOMS: atom_id res chain seq x y z
N MET A 1 1.08 4.29 21.18
CA MET A 1 0.84 3.56 19.92
C MET A 1 -0.17 4.35 19.11
N ALA A 2 0.04 4.52 17.81
CA ALA A 2 -0.86 5.29 16.96
C ALA A 2 -2.12 4.48 16.58
N LEU A 3 -1.96 3.19 16.22
CA LEU A 3 -3.11 2.30 16.04
C LEU A 3 -3.68 1.92 17.41
N PRO A 4 -4.98 2.16 17.66
CA PRO A 4 -5.63 1.75 18.90
C PRO A 4 -5.50 0.25 19.18
N ALA A 5 -5.54 -0.15 20.44
CA ALA A 5 -5.57 -1.56 20.80
C ALA A 5 -6.77 -2.28 20.17
N PRO A 6 -6.66 -3.58 19.87
CA PRO A 6 -7.77 -4.36 19.32
C PRO A 6 -9.01 -4.29 20.23
N SER A 7 -10.18 -4.18 19.62
CA SER A 7 -11.47 -4.23 20.34
C SER A 7 -12.55 -4.88 19.47
N TYR A 8 -13.57 -5.45 20.09
CA TYR A 8 -14.68 -6.10 19.38
C TYR A 8 -15.40 -5.13 18.40
N GLY A 9 -15.58 -3.88 18.81
CA GLY A 9 -16.25 -2.84 18.03
C GLY A 9 -15.36 -2.13 17.00
N SER A 10 -14.15 -2.59 16.75
CA SER A 10 -13.22 -1.95 15.81
C SER A 10 -12.75 -2.89 14.70
N THR A 11 -12.36 -2.32 13.56
CA THR A 11 -11.77 -3.06 12.43
C THR A 11 -10.60 -2.29 11.81
N VAL A 12 -9.67 -3.04 11.23
CA VAL A 12 -8.63 -2.50 10.34
C VAL A 12 -8.97 -2.88 8.90
N VAL A 13 -9.11 -1.89 8.04
CA VAL A 13 -9.39 -2.08 6.61
C VAL A 13 -8.08 -2.30 5.86
N ILE A 14 -8.00 -3.36 5.06
CA ILE A 14 -6.80 -3.69 4.25
C ILE A 14 -7.20 -3.85 2.80
N THR A 15 -6.74 -2.97 1.94
CA THR A 15 -6.99 -3.07 0.50
C THR A 15 -5.91 -3.90 -0.20
N GLY A 16 -6.29 -4.61 -1.28
CA GLY A 16 -5.37 -5.49 -1.99
C GLY A 16 -4.98 -6.74 -1.17
N ALA A 17 -5.86 -7.18 -0.28
CA ALA A 17 -5.58 -8.27 0.66
C ALA A 17 -5.58 -9.68 0.03
N SER A 18 -5.94 -9.82 -1.25
CA SER A 18 -6.03 -11.14 -1.91
C SER A 18 -4.67 -11.77 -2.24
N SER A 19 -3.56 -11.10 -2.03
CA SER A 19 -2.19 -11.64 -2.24
C SER A 19 -1.10 -10.72 -1.67
N GLY A 20 0.14 -11.23 -1.65
CA GLY A 20 1.35 -10.48 -1.37
C GLY A 20 1.34 -9.72 -0.05
N ILE A 21 1.83 -8.48 -0.05
CA ILE A 21 1.99 -7.67 1.16
C ILE A 21 0.66 -7.49 1.91
N GLY A 22 -0.46 -7.31 1.18
CA GLY A 22 -1.78 -7.13 1.80
C GLY A 22 -2.28 -8.36 2.55
N ALA A 23 -2.09 -9.54 2.00
CA ALA A 23 -2.43 -10.80 2.67
C ALA A 23 -1.57 -11.02 3.93
N ASP A 24 -0.26 -10.73 3.85
CA ASP A 24 0.62 -10.85 5.00
C ASP A 24 0.36 -9.77 6.06
N MET A 25 -0.09 -8.57 5.67
CA MET A 25 -0.61 -7.58 6.63
C MET A 25 -1.84 -8.10 7.36
N ALA A 26 -2.76 -8.77 6.65
CA ALA A 26 -3.96 -9.34 7.25
C ALA A 26 -3.60 -10.41 8.29
N ARG A 27 -2.71 -11.36 7.94
CA ARG A 27 -2.22 -12.39 8.87
C ARG A 27 -1.61 -11.79 10.13
N GLN A 28 -0.73 -10.82 9.97
CA GLN A 28 -0.01 -10.24 11.10
C GLN A 28 -0.88 -9.34 11.99
N LEU A 29 -1.90 -8.71 11.44
CA LEU A 29 -2.86 -7.95 12.24
C LEU A 29 -3.86 -8.88 12.96
N ALA A 30 -4.31 -9.96 12.31
CA ALA A 30 -5.12 -10.99 12.95
C ALA A 30 -4.38 -11.67 14.12
N GLU A 31 -3.10 -12.02 13.94
CA GLU A 31 -2.23 -12.55 15.00
C GLU A 31 -2.14 -11.61 16.23
N ARG A 32 -2.32 -10.32 16.02
CA ARG A 32 -2.35 -9.30 17.08
C ARG A 32 -3.74 -9.06 17.66
N GLY A 33 -4.75 -9.84 17.24
CA GLY A 33 -6.12 -9.76 17.74
C GLY A 33 -6.98 -8.65 17.09
N TYR A 34 -6.55 -8.04 15.98
CA TYR A 34 -7.38 -7.07 15.28
C TYR A 34 -8.45 -7.75 14.44
N ASN A 35 -9.71 -7.28 14.55
CA ASN A 35 -10.72 -7.59 13.55
C ASN A 35 -10.38 -6.88 12.25
N LEU A 36 -10.70 -7.50 11.12
CA LEU A 36 -10.28 -7.06 9.81
C LEU A 36 -11.47 -6.87 8.87
N THR A 37 -11.33 -5.92 7.96
CA THR A 37 -12.11 -5.83 6.73
C THR A 37 -11.14 -5.94 5.57
N ILE A 38 -11.14 -7.07 4.89
CA ILE A 38 -10.24 -7.35 3.77
C ILE A 38 -10.93 -7.07 2.43
N VAL A 39 -10.25 -6.26 1.60
CA VAL A 39 -10.84 -5.70 0.38
C VAL A 39 -9.99 -6.06 -0.85
N ALA A 40 -10.58 -6.69 -1.86
CA ALA A 40 -9.98 -6.91 -3.18
C ALA A 40 -11.04 -7.25 -4.22
N ARG A 41 -10.61 -7.50 -5.48
CA ARG A 41 -11.50 -7.94 -6.58
C ARG A 41 -11.77 -9.45 -6.55
N ARG A 42 -10.81 -10.27 -6.10
CA ARG A 42 -10.84 -11.74 -6.13
C ARG A 42 -11.50 -12.27 -4.87
N ARG A 43 -12.83 -12.49 -4.94
CA ARG A 43 -13.63 -12.89 -3.79
C ARG A 43 -13.17 -14.22 -3.19
N GLU A 44 -12.96 -15.22 -4.03
CA GLU A 44 -12.58 -16.57 -3.59
C GLU A 44 -11.31 -16.54 -2.71
N ARG A 45 -10.30 -15.79 -3.15
CA ARG A 45 -9.05 -15.65 -2.37
C ARG A 45 -9.22 -14.87 -1.08
N LEU A 46 -10.18 -13.94 -1.03
CA LEU A 46 -10.50 -13.24 0.22
C LEU A 46 -11.21 -14.15 1.21
N GLU A 47 -12.16 -14.98 0.73
CA GLU A 47 -12.85 -15.94 1.59
C GLU A 47 -11.87 -16.99 2.13
N GLU A 48 -10.99 -17.56 1.29
CA GLU A 48 -9.93 -18.48 1.73
C GLU A 48 -9.06 -17.86 2.84
N LEU A 49 -8.61 -16.61 2.64
CA LEU A 49 -7.83 -15.90 3.63
C LEU A 49 -8.65 -15.62 4.90
N ALA A 50 -9.92 -15.23 4.76
CA ALA A 50 -10.78 -14.96 5.91
C ALA A 50 -11.00 -16.21 6.76
N ASP A 51 -11.21 -17.37 6.13
CA ASP A 51 -11.39 -18.64 6.84
C ASP A 51 -10.08 -19.05 7.53
N GLU A 52 -8.93 -18.95 6.85
CA GLU A 52 -7.60 -19.14 7.46
C GLU A 52 -7.44 -18.30 8.74
N LEU A 53 -7.79 -17.01 8.66
CA LEU A 53 -7.58 -16.08 9.78
C LEU A 53 -8.55 -16.32 10.93
N ARG A 54 -9.81 -16.66 10.64
CA ARG A 54 -10.84 -16.98 11.65
C ARG A 54 -10.50 -18.28 12.38
N GLU A 55 -9.99 -19.30 11.66
CA GLU A 55 -9.58 -20.57 12.26
C GLU A 55 -8.32 -20.45 13.13
N ALA A 56 -7.36 -19.62 12.69
CA ALA A 56 -6.07 -19.47 13.39
C ALA A 56 -6.13 -18.50 14.58
N HIS A 57 -7.05 -17.54 14.54
CA HIS A 57 -7.11 -16.44 15.50
C HIS A 57 -8.57 -16.16 15.89
N ASP A 58 -8.81 -15.79 17.12
CA ASP A 58 -10.15 -15.40 17.61
C ASP A 58 -10.47 -13.95 17.18
N VAL A 59 -10.63 -13.75 15.87
CA VAL A 59 -10.89 -12.44 15.24
C VAL A 59 -12.04 -12.51 14.26
N HIS A 60 -12.74 -11.38 14.11
CA HIS A 60 -13.73 -11.23 13.06
C HIS A 60 -13.08 -10.70 11.78
N VAL A 61 -13.43 -11.32 10.63
CA VAL A 61 -12.93 -10.91 9.31
C VAL A 61 -14.10 -10.72 8.36
N ASP A 62 -14.33 -9.47 7.94
CA ASP A 62 -15.29 -9.12 6.91
C ASP A 62 -14.63 -9.15 5.52
N VAL A 63 -15.31 -9.74 4.54
CA VAL A 63 -14.86 -9.82 3.15
C VAL A 63 -15.63 -8.84 2.29
N GLU A 64 -14.93 -7.91 1.65
CA GLU A 64 -15.51 -6.90 0.77
C GLU A 64 -14.93 -7.00 -0.64
N THR A 65 -15.77 -7.43 -1.60
CA THR A 65 -15.38 -7.43 -3.01
C THR A 65 -15.55 -6.03 -3.58
N CYS A 66 -14.47 -5.40 -4.01
CA CYS A 66 -14.48 -4.05 -4.55
C CYS A 66 -13.40 -3.86 -5.62
N ASP A 67 -13.80 -3.33 -6.76
CA ASP A 67 -12.88 -2.72 -7.71
C ASP A 67 -12.61 -1.28 -7.29
N LEU A 68 -11.43 -1.03 -6.77
CA LEU A 68 -11.01 0.29 -6.32
C LEU A 68 -10.75 1.29 -7.48
N GLY A 69 -10.65 0.83 -8.71
CA GLY A 69 -10.65 1.67 -9.91
C GLY A 69 -12.01 2.32 -10.19
N SER A 70 -13.11 1.74 -9.66
CA SER A 70 -14.47 2.24 -9.82
C SER A 70 -14.86 3.23 -8.72
N PRO A 71 -15.10 4.52 -9.03
CA PRO A 71 -15.56 5.51 -8.05
C PRO A 71 -16.87 5.11 -7.36
N GLN A 72 -17.77 4.47 -8.10
CA GLN A 72 -19.07 4.02 -7.59
C GLN A 72 -18.91 2.89 -6.58
N GLN A 73 -18.02 1.92 -6.85
CA GLN A 73 -17.77 0.83 -5.91
C GLN A 73 -17.04 1.33 -4.66
N ARG A 74 -16.05 2.23 -4.81
CA ARG A 74 -15.40 2.90 -3.66
C ARG A 74 -16.41 3.63 -2.78
N GLY A 75 -17.32 4.40 -3.38
CA GLY A 75 -18.36 5.12 -2.65
C GLY A 75 -19.33 4.19 -1.89
N ARG A 76 -19.71 3.04 -2.48
CA ARG A 76 -20.53 2.03 -1.80
C ARG A 76 -19.77 1.38 -0.63
N LEU A 77 -18.50 1.03 -0.85
CA LEU A 77 -17.65 0.44 0.18
C LEU A 77 -17.50 1.39 1.38
N THR A 78 -17.12 2.64 1.14
CA THR A 78 -16.94 3.62 2.23
C THR A 78 -18.23 3.88 2.99
N LYS A 79 -19.36 4.02 2.30
CA LYS A 79 -20.67 4.16 2.94
C LYS A 79 -21.00 2.97 3.82
N LYS A 80 -20.86 1.74 3.27
CA LYS A 80 -21.11 0.51 4.03
C LYS A 80 -20.28 0.43 5.30
N LEU A 81 -18.98 0.74 5.22
CA LEU A 81 -18.07 0.68 6.38
C LEU A 81 -18.32 1.81 7.39
N GLN A 82 -18.78 2.98 6.93
CA GLN A 82 -19.15 4.07 7.84
C GLN A 82 -20.48 3.84 8.58
N GLU A 83 -21.39 3.08 7.97
CA GLU A 83 -22.70 2.70 8.56
C GLU A 83 -22.63 1.35 9.28
N GLY A 84 -21.51 0.64 9.21
CA GLY A 84 -21.31 -0.68 9.80
C GLY A 84 -21.19 -0.65 11.34
N GLU A 85 -21.27 -1.84 11.93
CA GLU A 85 -21.21 -2.01 13.41
C GLU A 85 -19.81 -1.78 13.99
N ARG A 86 -18.75 -1.96 13.17
CA ARG A 86 -17.37 -1.79 13.60
C ARG A 86 -16.76 -0.48 13.10
N GLU A 87 -16.16 0.23 14.01
CA GLU A 87 -15.43 1.45 13.67
C GLU A 87 -14.10 1.14 12.96
N VAL A 88 -13.84 1.86 11.86
CA VAL A 88 -12.54 1.78 11.17
C VAL A 88 -11.51 2.55 12.00
N VAL A 89 -10.64 1.82 12.69
CA VAL A 89 -9.55 2.38 13.52
C VAL A 89 -8.20 2.36 12.80
N GLY A 90 -8.09 1.51 11.77
CA GLY A 90 -6.90 1.38 10.93
C GLY A 90 -7.26 1.29 9.45
N LEU A 91 -6.43 1.89 8.59
CA LEU A 91 -6.59 1.81 7.15
C LEU A 91 -5.24 1.49 6.51
N CYS A 92 -5.12 0.32 5.86
CA CYS A 92 -3.98 -0.06 5.05
C CYS A 92 -4.33 0.08 3.56
N ASN A 93 -4.00 1.21 2.95
CA ASN A 93 -4.08 1.43 1.52
C ASN A 93 -2.91 0.71 0.83
N ASN A 94 -3.09 -0.59 0.59
CA ASN A 94 -2.07 -1.44 0.00
C ASN A 94 -2.36 -1.80 -1.47
N ALA A 95 -3.62 -1.78 -1.90
CA ALA A 95 -3.97 -2.07 -3.29
C ALA A 95 -3.20 -1.18 -4.26
N GLY A 96 -2.65 -1.79 -5.29
CA GLY A 96 -1.93 -1.09 -6.33
C GLY A 96 -1.29 -2.06 -7.31
N PHE A 97 -1.03 -1.58 -8.49
CA PHE A 97 -0.30 -2.31 -9.53
C PHE A 97 0.56 -1.32 -10.32
N GLY A 98 1.37 -1.84 -11.22
CA GLY A 98 2.19 -1.04 -12.12
C GLY A 98 2.13 -1.60 -13.53
N THR A 99 2.63 -0.83 -14.47
CA THR A 99 2.85 -1.19 -15.87
C THR A 99 4.33 -1.01 -16.19
N TYR A 100 4.82 -1.70 -17.22
CA TYR A 100 6.19 -1.58 -17.67
C TYR A 100 6.28 -1.46 -19.19
N GLY A 101 6.93 -0.41 -19.65
CA GLY A 101 7.14 -0.17 -21.08
C GLY A 101 7.30 1.30 -21.40
N ARG A 102 7.51 1.62 -22.69
CA ARG A 102 7.47 3.00 -23.17
C ARG A 102 6.03 3.48 -23.16
N PHE A 103 5.75 4.59 -22.48
CA PHE A 103 4.40 5.14 -22.27
C PHE A 103 3.53 5.14 -23.54
N GLN A 104 4.10 5.57 -24.67
CA GLN A 104 3.38 5.62 -25.96
C GLN A 104 3.06 4.23 -26.56
N LYS A 105 3.52 3.14 -25.93
CA LYS A 105 3.27 1.76 -26.35
C LYS A 105 2.40 0.98 -25.39
N LEU A 106 2.10 1.57 -24.22
CA LEU A 106 1.26 0.96 -23.20
C LEU A 106 -0.23 1.17 -23.52
N ASP A 107 -1.07 0.30 -23.01
CA ASP A 107 -2.53 0.47 -23.09
C ASP A 107 -2.94 1.66 -22.19
N PHE A 108 -3.50 2.69 -22.80
CA PHE A 108 -3.87 3.92 -22.11
C PHE A 108 -4.96 3.72 -21.06
N GLU A 109 -5.93 2.84 -21.29
CA GLU A 109 -6.97 2.53 -20.30
C GLU A 109 -6.35 1.90 -19.03
N ARG A 110 -5.35 1.03 -19.20
CA ARG A 110 -4.65 0.42 -18.09
C ARG A 110 -3.79 1.42 -17.32
N GLU A 111 -3.17 2.38 -18.01
CA GLU A 111 -2.47 3.51 -17.38
C GLU A 111 -3.43 4.38 -16.54
N GLN A 112 -4.63 4.64 -17.06
CA GLN A 112 -5.66 5.37 -16.32
C GLN A 112 -6.17 4.55 -15.11
N GLU A 113 -6.37 3.23 -15.27
CA GLU A 113 -6.75 2.34 -14.16
C GLU A 113 -5.68 2.38 -13.06
N GLU A 114 -4.39 2.40 -13.43
CA GLU A 114 -3.29 2.51 -12.49
C GLU A 114 -3.38 3.80 -11.65
N VAL A 115 -3.67 4.94 -12.28
CA VAL A 115 -3.89 6.21 -11.56
C VAL A 115 -5.11 6.13 -10.64
N ARG A 116 -6.23 5.56 -11.13
CA ARG A 116 -7.45 5.41 -10.31
C ARG A 116 -7.22 4.56 -9.07
N VAL A 117 -6.49 3.45 -9.20
CA VAL A 117 -6.23 2.54 -8.07
C VAL A 117 -5.13 3.09 -7.16
N ASN A 118 -4.00 3.51 -7.72
CA ASN A 118 -2.84 3.89 -6.92
C ASN A 118 -2.96 5.29 -6.28
N VAL A 119 -3.76 6.19 -6.85
CA VAL A 119 -3.87 7.58 -6.39
C VAL A 119 -5.28 7.89 -5.88
N GLU A 120 -6.29 7.81 -6.76
CA GLU A 120 -7.64 8.24 -6.40
C GLU A 120 -8.22 7.40 -5.26
N ALA A 121 -8.01 6.07 -5.29
CA ALA A 121 -8.52 5.20 -4.22
C ALA A 121 -7.85 5.50 -2.88
N VAL A 122 -6.53 5.70 -2.85
CA VAL A 122 -5.80 6.07 -1.63
C VAL A 122 -6.32 7.38 -1.05
N HIS A 123 -6.46 8.41 -1.90
CA HIS A 123 -6.97 9.71 -1.51
C HIS A 123 -8.42 9.63 -1.00
N HIS A 124 -9.29 8.93 -1.74
CA HIS A 124 -10.71 8.77 -1.41
C HIS A 124 -10.91 8.04 -0.07
N LEU A 125 -10.27 6.88 0.11
CA LEU A 125 -10.41 6.08 1.33
C LEU A 125 -9.84 6.82 2.55
N THR A 126 -8.70 7.49 2.39
CA THR A 126 -8.13 8.34 3.43
C THR A 126 -9.10 9.45 3.83
N GLY A 127 -9.65 10.19 2.86
CA GLY A 127 -10.61 11.26 3.11
C GLY A 127 -11.92 10.77 3.74
N ALA A 128 -12.36 9.56 3.42
CA ALA A 128 -13.57 8.98 3.97
C ALA A 128 -13.44 8.57 5.44
N PHE A 129 -12.30 8.03 5.87
CA PHE A 129 -12.15 7.47 7.23
C PHE A 129 -11.43 8.42 8.20
N LEU A 130 -10.59 9.32 7.72
CA LEU A 130 -9.83 10.26 8.56
C LEU A 130 -10.72 11.12 9.48
N PRO A 131 -11.85 11.71 9.03
CA PRO A 131 -12.65 12.57 9.92
C PRO A 131 -13.08 11.86 11.21
N ARG A 132 -13.59 10.63 11.12
CA ARG A 132 -14.00 9.87 12.31
C ARG A 132 -12.83 9.47 13.21
N MET A 133 -11.66 9.21 12.63
CA MET A 133 -10.43 8.97 13.41
C MET A 133 -10.04 10.23 14.20
N LEU A 134 -10.15 11.41 13.58
CA LEU A 134 -9.88 12.69 14.22
C LEU A 134 -10.89 13.02 15.34
N GLU A 135 -12.18 12.80 15.10
CA GLU A 135 -13.24 12.98 16.12
C GLU A 135 -12.98 12.11 17.35
N ARG A 136 -12.50 10.89 17.15
CA ARG A 136 -12.15 9.95 18.22
C ARG A 136 -10.79 10.26 18.87
N GLY A 137 -9.93 11.06 18.22
CA GLY A 137 -8.56 11.31 18.65
C GLY A 137 -7.66 10.08 18.60
N ALA A 138 -7.99 9.07 17.77
CA ALA A 138 -7.25 7.83 17.67
C ALA A 138 -7.46 7.14 16.32
N GLY A 139 -6.38 6.67 15.69
CA GLY A 139 -6.43 5.96 14.41
C GLY A 139 -5.08 5.94 13.71
N ALA A 140 -4.91 5.01 12.78
CA ALA A 140 -3.69 4.93 12.01
C ALA A 140 -3.96 4.61 10.54
N ILE A 141 -3.25 5.28 9.66
CA ILE A 141 -3.28 5.07 8.21
C ILE A 141 -1.92 4.61 7.75
N LEU A 142 -1.87 3.54 6.97
CA LEU A 142 -0.69 3.03 6.30
C LEU A 142 -0.92 3.08 4.80
N ASN A 143 -0.15 3.90 4.10
CA ASN A 143 -0.20 4.00 2.64
C ASN A 143 1.03 3.30 2.03
N VAL A 144 0.80 2.33 1.15
CA VAL A 144 1.89 1.61 0.47
C VAL A 144 2.33 2.40 -0.78
N ALA A 145 3.40 3.17 -0.60
CA ALA A 145 4.14 3.84 -1.66
C ALA A 145 5.13 2.87 -2.35
N SER A 146 6.35 3.28 -2.60
CA SER A 146 7.46 2.48 -3.13
C SER A 146 8.76 3.29 -3.04
N ILE A 147 9.93 2.64 -3.11
CA ILE A 147 11.19 3.34 -3.40
C ILE A 147 11.16 4.05 -4.76
N ALA A 148 10.31 3.60 -5.69
CA ALA A 148 10.04 4.28 -6.97
C ALA A 148 9.46 5.70 -6.78
N GLY A 149 8.86 6.00 -5.64
CA GLY A 149 8.33 7.33 -5.33
C GLY A 149 9.41 8.39 -5.03
N PHE A 150 10.64 7.99 -4.77
CA PHE A 150 11.74 8.93 -4.48
C PHE A 150 12.42 9.50 -5.73
N GLN A 151 12.14 8.94 -6.91
CA GLN A 151 12.82 9.28 -8.15
C GLN A 151 11.96 8.98 -9.38
N PRO A 152 12.18 9.66 -10.52
CA PRO A 152 11.57 9.24 -11.79
C PRO A 152 12.09 7.86 -12.20
N VAL A 153 11.18 6.99 -12.67
CA VAL A 153 11.50 5.64 -13.12
C VAL A 153 11.16 5.52 -14.61
N PRO A 154 12.15 5.59 -15.52
CA PRO A 154 11.92 5.33 -16.95
C PRO A 154 11.28 3.95 -17.16
N TYR A 155 10.42 3.83 -18.16
CA TYR A 155 9.60 2.66 -18.48
C TYR A 155 8.52 2.29 -17.45
N GLN A 156 8.42 3.04 -16.34
CA GLN A 156 7.36 2.96 -15.33
C GLN A 156 6.90 4.39 -14.99
N ALA A 157 6.64 5.21 -15.99
CA ALA A 157 6.38 6.64 -15.78
C ALA A 157 5.16 6.87 -14.89
N THR A 158 4.04 6.22 -15.19
CA THR A 158 2.80 6.31 -14.41
C THR A 158 2.99 5.73 -13.02
N TYR A 159 3.57 4.53 -12.90
CA TYR A 159 3.83 3.91 -11.61
C TYR A 159 4.68 4.79 -10.69
N GLY A 160 5.84 5.25 -11.17
CA GLY A 160 6.72 6.13 -10.40
C GLY A 160 6.01 7.41 -9.95
N ALA A 161 5.23 8.03 -10.84
CA ALA A 161 4.47 9.23 -10.53
C ALA A 161 3.37 8.96 -9.49
N THR A 162 2.62 7.84 -9.59
CA THR A 162 1.60 7.48 -8.60
C THR A 162 2.20 7.22 -7.22
N LYS A 163 3.36 6.55 -7.16
CA LYS A 163 4.04 6.28 -5.89
C LYS A 163 4.71 7.51 -5.29
N ALA A 164 5.14 8.47 -6.12
CA ALA A 164 5.59 9.78 -5.67
C ALA A 164 4.44 10.60 -5.05
N PHE A 165 3.24 10.57 -5.67
CA PHE A 165 2.05 11.17 -5.09
C PHE A 165 1.75 10.57 -3.71
N VAL A 166 1.66 9.23 -3.60
CA VAL A 166 1.34 8.56 -2.33
C VAL A 166 2.36 8.89 -1.24
N LEU A 167 3.66 8.92 -1.58
CA LEU A 167 4.72 9.28 -0.64
C LEU A 167 4.55 10.72 -0.15
N ALA A 168 4.47 11.69 -1.05
CA ALA A 168 4.35 13.10 -0.71
C ALA A 168 3.07 13.40 0.08
N PHE A 169 1.93 12.83 -0.34
CA PHE A 169 0.65 12.93 0.34
C PHE A 169 0.73 12.38 1.77
N SER A 170 1.32 11.21 1.95
CA SER A 170 1.42 10.57 3.27
C SER A 170 2.36 11.34 4.21
N GLU A 171 3.49 11.85 3.71
CA GLU A 171 4.44 12.64 4.51
C GLU A 171 3.85 13.99 4.95
N ALA A 172 3.12 14.66 4.04
CA ALA A 172 2.41 15.90 4.37
C ALA A 172 1.30 15.64 5.40
N LEU A 173 0.44 14.66 5.13
CA LEU A 173 -0.64 14.29 6.03
C LEU A 173 -0.14 13.86 7.42
N HIS A 174 0.97 13.12 7.48
CA HIS A 174 1.59 12.79 8.78
C HIS A 174 1.90 14.05 9.60
N THR A 175 2.40 15.10 8.96
CA THR A 175 2.74 16.35 9.63
C THR A 175 1.49 17.12 10.08
N ASP A 176 0.44 17.15 9.24
CA ASP A 176 -0.85 17.77 9.57
C ASP A 176 -1.54 17.10 10.76
N LEU A 177 -1.27 15.81 10.97
CA LEU A 177 -1.88 15.00 12.03
C LEU A 177 -1.13 15.05 13.37
N LEU A 178 0.00 15.74 13.46
CA LEU A 178 0.75 15.84 14.72
C LEU A 178 -0.11 16.43 15.84
N GLY A 179 -0.12 15.74 16.99
CA GLY A 179 -0.89 16.15 18.17
C GLY A 179 -2.38 15.76 18.16
N THR A 180 -2.89 15.14 17.08
CA THR A 180 -4.32 14.75 16.98
C THR A 180 -4.64 13.36 17.55
N GLY A 181 -3.61 12.56 17.84
CA GLY A 181 -3.76 11.13 18.19
C GLY A 181 -3.93 10.20 16.99
N VAL A 182 -3.97 10.74 15.77
CA VAL A 182 -4.04 9.97 14.51
C VAL A 182 -2.68 10.03 13.82
N SER A 183 -2.29 8.97 13.12
CA SER A 183 -1.05 8.94 12.35
C SER A 183 -1.25 8.50 10.91
N CYS A 184 -0.35 8.96 10.03
CA CYS A 184 -0.23 8.48 8.66
C CYS A 184 1.21 8.03 8.41
N THR A 185 1.37 6.78 7.95
CA THR A 185 2.68 6.16 7.66
C THR A 185 2.78 5.84 6.18
N ALA A 186 3.86 6.28 5.53
CA ALA A 186 4.22 5.83 4.19
C ALA A 186 5.12 4.59 4.27
N LEU A 187 4.66 3.44 3.77
CA LEU A 187 5.51 2.28 3.55
C LEU A 187 6.09 2.34 2.13
N CYS A 188 7.41 2.28 2.01
CA CYS A 188 8.12 2.37 0.74
C CYS A 188 8.91 1.08 0.46
N PRO A 189 8.26 0.01 -0.01
CA PRO A 189 8.94 -1.22 -0.38
C PRO A 189 9.94 -1.02 -1.50
N GLY A 190 11.02 -1.80 -1.47
CA GLY A 190 11.84 -2.12 -2.63
C GLY A 190 11.30 -3.35 -3.36
N PRO A 191 12.12 -4.04 -4.17
CA PRO A 191 11.75 -5.29 -4.82
C PRO A 191 11.23 -6.30 -3.79
N THR A 192 9.99 -6.73 -3.95
CA THR A 192 9.30 -7.64 -3.03
C THR A 192 8.73 -8.81 -3.81
N LYS A 193 8.95 -10.02 -3.34
CA LYS A 193 8.44 -11.25 -3.97
C LYS A 193 6.93 -11.33 -3.81
N THR A 194 6.19 -10.93 -4.84
CA THR A 194 4.72 -10.91 -4.92
C THR A 194 4.28 -11.12 -6.35
N GLU A 195 2.99 -11.28 -6.61
CA GLU A 195 2.41 -11.30 -7.96
C GLU A 195 2.58 -9.97 -8.73
N PHE A 196 3.14 -8.93 -8.10
CA PHE A 196 3.28 -7.60 -8.72
C PHE A 196 4.06 -7.63 -10.02
N VAL A 197 5.13 -8.43 -10.10
CA VAL A 197 6.00 -8.51 -11.28
C VAL A 197 5.26 -9.15 -12.45
N GLU A 198 4.43 -10.17 -12.17
CA GLU A 198 3.58 -10.82 -13.18
C GLU A 198 2.51 -9.85 -13.68
N VAL A 199 1.85 -9.13 -12.77
CA VAL A 199 0.79 -8.15 -13.09
C VAL A 199 1.33 -6.95 -13.86
N ALA A 200 2.57 -6.54 -13.58
CA ALA A 200 3.25 -5.43 -14.26
C ALA A 200 3.92 -5.85 -15.59
N GLU A 201 3.81 -7.13 -15.99
CA GLU A 201 4.44 -7.70 -17.19
C GLU A 201 5.98 -7.47 -17.22
N MET A 202 6.60 -7.49 -16.06
CA MET A 202 8.04 -7.26 -15.87
C MET A 202 8.87 -8.56 -15.91
N GLN A 203 8.35 -9.63 -16.55
CA GLN A 203 9.06 -10.91 -16.67
C GLN A 203 10.42 -10.70 -17.35
N GLY A 204 11.47 -11.18 -16.70
CA GLY A 204 12.86 -11.00 -17.13
C GLY A 204 13.64 -9.89 -16.43
N LEU A 205 13.00 -8.92 -15.81
CA LEU A 205 13.68 -7.96 -14.91
C LEU A 205 14.06 -8.59 -13.57
N GLU A 206 13.29 -9.57 -13.12
CA GLU A 206 13.59 -10.33 -11.89
C GLU A 206 14.95 -11.04 -11.95
N SER A 207 15.30 -11.59 -13.12
CA SER A 207 16.56 -12.31 -13.32
C SER A 207 17.80 -11.41 -13.25
N ASN A 208 17.63 -10.09 -13.40
CA ASN A 208 18.73 -9.14 -13.42
C ASN A 208 18.97 -8.45 -12.06
N ALA A 209 18.03 -8.54 -11.10
CA ALA A 209 18.21 -7.97 -9.78
C ALA A 209 18.83 -9.01 -8.84
N PRO A 210 19.99 -8.73 -8.22
CA PRO A 210 20.62 -9.62 -7.25
C PRO A 210 19.65 -10.06 -6.15
N GLY A 211 19.65 -11.35 -5.80
CA GLY A 211 18.72 -11.94 -4.83
C GLY A 211 18.69 -11.23 -3.47
N PHE A 212 19.81 -10.61 -3.08
CA PHE A 212 19.89 -9.85 -1.82
C PHE A 212 19.07 -8.53 -1.81
N LEU A 213 18.62 -8.06 -2.97
CA LEU A 213 17.73 -6.89 -3.07
C LEU A 213 16.26 -7.25 -2.82
N TRP A 214 15.90 -8.51 -3.01
CA TRP A 214 14.53 -8.99 -2.84
C TRP A 214 14.21 -9.25 -1.38
N GLN A 215 13.02 -8.82 -0.96
CA GLN A 215 12.48 -9.14 0.36
C GLN A 215 11.21 -10.00 0.23
N SER A 216 10.84 -10.69 1.32
CA SER A 216 9.56 -11.38 1.38
C SER A 216 8.42 -10.38 1.60
N ALA A 217 7.21 -10.74 1.16
CA ALA A 217 6.01 -9.95 1.45
C ALA A 217 5.75 -9.87 2.97
N ALA A 218 6.00 -10.97 3.70
CA ALA A 218 5.85 -11.04 5.15
C ALA A 218 6.79 -10.08 5.90
N ASP A 219 8.07 -9.98 5.50
CA ASP A 219 9.01 -9.04 6.11
C ASP A 219 8.61 -7.59 5.82
N CYS A 220 8.16 -7.32 4.58
CA CYS A 220 7.68 -6.00 4.20
C CYS A 220 6.45 -5.58 5.00
N ALA A 221 5.48 -6.49 5.15
CA ALA A 221 4.28 -6.28 5.95
C ALA A 221 4.63 -6.01 7.41
N ARG A 222 5.55 -6.80 7.99
CA ARG A 222 6.02 -6.62 9.38
C ARG A 222 6.61 -5.24 9.62
N ASP A 223 7.49 -4.79 8.73
CA ASP A 223 8.10 -3.46 8.83
C ASP A 223 7.04 -2.36 8.71
N GLY A 224 6.09 -2.52 7.78
CA GLY A 224 4.99 -1.59 7.57
C GLY A 224 4.06 -1.47 8.78
N ILE A 225 3.59 -2.61 9.30
CA ILE A 225 2.72 -2.66 10.49
C ILE A 225 3.47 -2.10 11.71
N GLY A 226 4.73 -2.47 11.92
CA GLY A 226 5.55 -1.89 12.99
C GLY A 226 5.61 -0.37 12.90
N GLY A 227 5.83 0.17 11.69
CA GLY A 227 5.81 1.62 11.47
C GLY A 227 4.46 2.27 11.74
N MET A 228 3.36 1.61 11.35
CA MET A 228 1.99 2.07 11.62
C MET A 228 1.69 2.09 13.12
N LEU A 229 2.07 1.06 13.85
CA LEU A 229 1.91 0.96 15.30
C LEU A 229 2.70 2.05 16.05
N ASP A 230 3.93 2.32 15.59
CA ASP A 230 4.83 3.33 16.15
C ASP A 230 4.47 4.77 15.70
N GLY A 231 3.55 4.93 14.73
CA GLY A 231 3.23 6.23 14.15
C GLY A 231 4.39 6.85 13.38
N ARG A 232 5.22 6.05 12.70
CA ARG A 232 6.37 6.55 11.92
C ARG A 232 5.89 7.24 10.65
N ARG A 233 6.51 8.36 10.29
CA ARG A 233 6.21 9.07 9.03
C ARG A 233 6.46 8.20 7.80
N THR A 234 7.65 7.61 7.71
CA THR A 234 8.10 6.85 6.54
C THR A 234 8.87 5.60 6.97
N VAL A 235 8.53 4.48 6.39
CA VAL A 235 9.19 3.18 6.56
C VAL A 235 9.74 2.73 5.21
N VAL A 236 11.05 2.62 5.12
CA VAL A 236 11.75 2.02 3.96
C VAL A 236 12.37 0.71 4.46
N PRO A 237 11.79 -0.45 4.15
CA PRO A 237 12.35 -1.73 4.56
C PRO A 237 13.75 -1.94 3.98
N ARG A 238 14.64 -2.58 4.76
CA ARG A 238 16.03 -2.87 4.42
C ARG A 238 16.93 -1.64 4.22
N ILE A 239 18.16 -1.77 4.68
CA ILE A 239 19.16 -0.68 4.59
C ILE A 239 19.52 -0.35 3.13
N THR A 240 19.58 -1.37 2.25
CA THR A 240 19.87 -1.21 0.82
C THR A 240 18.83 -0.30 0.14
N ASN A 241 17.54 -0.51 0.43
CA ASN A 241 16.47 0.31 -0.10
C ASN A 241 16.53 1.75 0.43
N LYS A 242 16.91 1.95 1.71
CA LYS A 242 17.12 3.28 2.28
C LYS A 242 18.21 4.04 1.54
N VAL A 243 19.34 3.39 1.25
CA VAL A 243 20.45 3.98 0.51
C VAL A 243 20.00 4.34 -0.91
N THR A 244 19.33 3.42 -1.61
CA THR A 244 18.81 3.67 -2.98
C THR A 244 17.81 4.84 -3.01
N ALA A 245 16.89 4.90 -2.07
CA ALA A 245 15.92 5.98 -1.96
C ALA A 245 16.60 7.34 -1.74
N GLN A 246 17.58 7.41 -0.84
CA GLN A 246 18.34 8.64 -0.60
C GLN A 246 19.21 9.05 -1.80
N ALA A 247 19.88 8.09 -2.43
CA ALA A 247 20.65 8.34 -3.64
C ALA A 247 19.76 8.91 -4.76
N GLY A 248 18.59 8.30 -5.00
CA GLY A 248 17.61 8.79 -5.98
C GLY A 248 17.10 10.20 -5.69
N ARG A 249 16.99 10.56 -4.41
CA ARG A 249 16.53 11.89 -3.95
C ARG A 249 17.59 12.98 -4.11
N LEU A 250 18.85 12.65 -3.84
CA LEU A 250 19.96 13.62 -3.80
C LEU A 250 20.71 13.74 -5.13
N THR A 251 20.65 12.73 -6.00
CA THR A 251 21.36 12.77 -7.30
C THR A 251 20.70 13.76 -8.25
N PRO A 252 21.47 14.66 -8.87
CA PRO A 252 20.95 15.57 -9.90
C PRO A 252 20.27 14.79 -11.04
N ARG A 253 19.11 15.27 -11.49
CA ARG A 253 18.32 14.59 -12.53
C ARG A 253 19.05 14.38 -13.84
N SER A 254 20.00 15.26 -14.19
CA SER A 254 20.87 15.14 -15.37
C SER A 254 21.79 13.90 -15.31
N VAL A 255 22.13 13.43 -14.12
CA VAL A 255 22.92 12.20 -13.91
C VAL A 255 22.02 11.00 -13.70
N LEU A 256 20.99 11.15 -12.89
CA LEU A 256 20.09 10.06 -12.51
C LEU A 256 19.35 9.47 -13.71
N LEU A 257 18.75 10.31 -14.57
CA LEU A 257 17.89 9.83 -15.66
C LEU A 257 18.64 8.98 -16.71
N PRO A 258 19.85 9.34 -17.17
CA PRO A 258 20.64 8.47 -18.06
C PRO A 258 20.97 7.12 -17.40
N VAL A 259 21.35 7.12 -16.12
CA VAL A 259 21.65 5.87 -15.39
C VAL A 259 20.40 5.00 -15.27
N MET A 260 19.27 5.56 -14.85
CA MET A 260 18.02 4.83 -14.74
C MET A 260 17.54 4.29 -16.09
N ARG A 261 17.72 5.08 -17.17
CA ARG A 261 17.42 4.60 -18.52
C ARG A 261 18.27 3.40 -18.92
N ALA A 262 19.55 3.38 -18.55
CA ALA A 262 20.44 2.27 -18.85
C ALA A 262 20.06 1.02 -18.01
N VAL A 263 19.61 1.19 -16.78
CA VAL A 263 19.21 0.09 -15.89
C VAL A 263 17.89 -0.54 -16.32
N TYR A 264 16.87 0.29 -16.60
CA TYR A 264 15.51 -0.16 -16.92
C TYR A 264 15.26 -0.36 -18.43
N GLY A 265 16.11 0.19 -19.29
CA GLY A 265 15.90 0.20 -20.73
C GLY A 265 16.47 -1.03 -21.47
N ARG A 266 16.87 -2.08 -20.77
CA ARG A 266 17.40 -3.33 -21.35
C ARG A 266 16.30 -4.34 -21.61
N GLY A 267 15.24 -3.89 -22.27
CA GLY A 267 14.14 -4.70 -22.77
C GLY A 267 13.80 -4.31 -24.20
#